data_157b2b9d56038798af2aa7d3e794fc52
#
_entry.id   157b2b9d56038798af2aa7d3e794fc52
#
_cell.length_a   1.000
_cell.length_b   1.000
_cell.length_c   1.000
_cell.angle_alpha   90.00
_cell.angle_beta   90.00
_cell.angle_gamma   90.00
#
_symmetry.space_group_name_H-M   'P 1'
#
loop_
_entity.id
_entity.type
_entity.pdbx_description
1 polymer ?
#
loop_
_entity_poly.entity_id
_entity_poly.type
_entity_poly.pdbx_seq_one_letter_code
_entity_poly.pdbx_strand_id
1 'polypeptide(L)'
;MLEEIVQLFFAETPELLARIQTAIAHGDGRALERAAHSLKGTVMSFGAQMAGATALRLEVIGRSSDLTQAALVGAELEREVAHLGHALAVFKGEPVA
;
A
#
# COMPACT_ATOMS: atom_id res chain seq x y z
N MET A 1 13.10 -17.75 3.48
CA MET A 1 13.69 -16.58 2.79
C MET A 1 12.62 -15.85 2.03
N LEU A 2 12.44 -16.14 0.74
CA LEU A 2 11.42 -15.46 -0.05
C LEU A 2 10.02 -15.69 0.51
N GLU A 3 9.75 -16.89 0.97
CA GLU A 3 8.46 -17.21 1.55
C GLU A 3 8.15 -16.36 2.79
N GLU A 4 9.16 -16.11 3.61
CA GLU A 4 8.98 -15.26 4.80
C GLU A 4 8.67 -13.82 4.42
N ILE A 5 9.30 -13.34 3.35
CA ILE A 5 9.05 -11.99 2.85
C ILE A 5 7.62 -11.86 2.33
N VAL A 6 7.14 -12.89 1.63
CA VAL A 6 5.77 -12.93 1.13
C VAL A 6 4.77 -12.97 2.29
N GLN A 7 5.07 -13.74 3.33
CA GLN A 7 4.22 -13.78 4.52
C GLN A 7 4.15 -12.42 5.20
N LEU A 8 5.27 -11.71 5.28
CA LEU A 8 5.30 -10.36 5.82
C LEU A 8 4.41 -9.42 5.03
N PHE A 9 4.42 -9.55 3.70
CA PHE A 9 3.55 -8.74 2.87
C PHE A 9 2.08 -8.95 3.25
N PHE A 10 1.63 -10.21 3.37
CA PHE A 10 0.24 -10.50 3.70
C PHE A 10 -0.12 -10.13 5.13
N ALA A 11 0.85 -10.06 6.04
CA ALA A 11 0.60 -9.66 7.41
C ALA A 11 0.55 -8.13 7.55
N GLU A 12 1.47 -7.42 6.91
CA GLU A 12 1.63 -5.98 7.12
C GLU A 12 0.75 -5.13 6.22
N THR A 13 0.51 -5.58 5.00
CA THR A 13 -0.18 -4.76 4.01
C THR A 13 -1.60 -4.40 4.40
N PRO A 14 -2.45 -5.34 4.89
CA PRO A 14 -3.80 -4.95 5.30
C PRO A 14 -3.80 -3.92 6.42
N GLU A 15 -2.85 -4.02 7.34
CA GLU A 15 -2.72 -3.08 8.44
C GLU A 15 -2.34 -1.69 7.95
N LEU A 16 -1.39 -1.62 7.03
CA LEU A 16 -0.97 -0.35 6.46
C LEU A 16 -2.07 0.30 5.63
N LEU A 17 -2.82 -0.50 4.87
CA LEU A 17 -3.96 0.02 4.12
C LEU A 17 -5.04 0.57 5.05
N ALA A 18 -5.29 -0.12 6.17
CA ALA A 18 -6.25 0.36 7.16
C ALA A 18 -5.79 1.69 7.77
N ARG A 19 -4.51 1.84 8.05
CA ARG A 19 -3.96 3.10 8.56
C ARG A 19 -4.10 4.23 7.55
N ILE A 20 -3.88 3.92 6.28
CA ILE A 20 -4.06 4.90 5.22
C ILE A 20 -5.51 5.37 5.18
N GLN A 21 -6.47 4.45 5.22
CA GLN A 21 -7.89 4.78 5.18
C GLN A 21 -8.30 5.61 6.39
N THR A 22 -7.82 5.24 7.57
CA THR A 22 -8.11 5.98 8.80
C THR A 22 -7.55 7.40 8.73
N ALA A 23 -6.32 7.54 8.23
CA ALA A 23 -5.70 8.84 8.09
C ALA A 23 -6.47 9.73 7.12
N ILE A 24 -6.93 9.16 6.01
CA ILE A 24 -7.73 9.92 5.04
C ILE A 24 -9.05 10.35 5.67
N ALA A 25 -9.73 9.44 6.37
CA ALA A 25 -11.02 9.73 6.99
C ALA A 25 -10.91 10.83 8.04
N HIS A 26 -9.78 10.89 8.75
CA HIS A 26 -9.57 11.91 9.79
C HIS A 26 -8.87 13.16 9.30
N GLY A 27 -8.50 13.22 8.03
CA GLY A 27 -7.77 14.35 7.49
C GLY A 27 -6.38 14.51 8.09
N ASP A 28 -5.77 13.39 8.51
CA ASP A 28 -4.47 13.39 9.18
C ASP A 28 -3.35 13.18 8.16
N GLY A 29 -2.84 14.28 7.61
CA GLY A 29 -1.81 14.24 6.57
C GLY A 29 -0.52 13.58 7.02
N ARG A 30 -0.12 13.81 8.27
CA ARG A 30 1.12 13.24 8.79
C ARG A 30 1.02 11.73 8.93
N ALA A 31 -0.10 11.24 9.44
CA ALA A 31 -0.32 9.80 9.55
C ALA A 31 -0.39 9.16 8.16
N LEU A 32 -1.03 9.85 7.21
CA LEU A 32 -1.10 9.37 5.83
C LEU A 32 0.30 9.28 5.22
N GLU A 33 1.10 10.30 5.40
CA GLU A 33 2.48 10.32 4.87
C GLU A 33 3.27 9.12 5.38
N ARG A 34 3.20 8.87 6.69
CA ARG A 34 3.97 7.78 7.30
C ARG A 34 3.50 6.41 6.85
N ALA A 35 2.18 6.19 6.82
CA ALA A 35 1.64 4.90 6.40
C ALA A 35 1.94 4.61 4.93
N ALA A 36 1.79 5.63 4.08
CA ALA A 36 2.09 5.49 2.65
C ALA A 36 3.58 5.22 2.42
N HIS A 37 4.45 5.89 3.19
CA HIS A 37 5.89 5.66 3.10
C HIS A 37 6.24 4.21 3.44
N SER A 38 5.66 3.68 4.51
CA SER A 38 5.89 2.29 4.92
C SER A 38 5.41 1.31 3.86
N LEU A 39 4.23 1.55 3.31
CA LEU A 39 3.68 0.68 2.29
C LEU A 39 4.50 0.75 1.00
N LYS A 40 4.99 1.93 0.65
CA LYS A 40 5.88 2.09 -0.50
C LYS A 40 7.09 1.16 -0.37
N GLY A 41 7.73 1.16 0.80
CA GLY A 41 8.88 0.28 1.04
C GLY A 41 8.51 -1.18 0.90
N THR A 42 7.36 -1.57 1.43
CA THR A 42 6.90 -2.95 1.36
C THR A 42 6.69 -3.41 -0.09
N VAL A 43 5.96 -2.62 -0.89
CA VAL A 43 5.66 -3.03 -2.27
C VAL A 43 6.90 -2.95 -3.16
N MET A 44 7.79 -2.01 -2.91
CA MET A 44 9.03 -1.90 -3.69
C MET A 44 9.97 -3.08 -3.45
N SER A 45 9.87 -3.75 -2.30
CA SER A 45 10.63 -4.97 -2.02
C SER A 45 10.32 -6.07 -3.03
N PHE A 46 9.17 -6.00 -3.68
CA PHE A 46 8.76 -6.96 -4.71
C PHE A 46 8.89 -6.41 -6.12
N GLY A 47 9.51 -5.24 -6.26
CA GLY A 47 9.66 -4.62 -7.57
C GLY A 47 8.36 -4.09 -8.15
N ALA A 48 7.35 -3.88 -7.33
CA ALA A 48 6.04 -3.39 -7.77
C ALA A 48 6.08 -1.89 -7.99
N GLN A 49 6.54 -1.48 -9.16
CA GLN A 49 6.80 -0.07 -9.43
C GLN A 49 5.54 0.77 -9.49
N MET A 50 4.45 0.24 -10.04
CA MET A 50 3.19 0.99 -10.09
C MET A 50 2.64 1.26 -8.69
N ALA A 51 2.57 0.22 -7.86
CA ALA A 51 2.10 0.39 -6.48
C ALA A 51 3.04 1.31 -5.71
N GLY A 52 4.34 1.20 -5.93
CA GLY A 52 5.32 2.07 -5.30
C GLY A 52 5.13 3.53 -5.69
N ALA A 53 4.88 3.79 -6.97
CA ALA A 53 4.65 5.15 -7.46
C ALA A 53 3.36 5.73 -6.88
N THR A 54 2.30 4.92 -6.79
CA THR A 54 1.03 5.36 -6.23
C THR A 54 1.17 5.64 -4.73
N ALA A 55 1.91 4.79 -4.01
CA ALA A 55 2.17 5.02 -2.59
C ALA A 55 2.98 6.30 -2.39
N LEU A 56 3.93 6.59 -3.27
CA LEU A 56 4.68 7.84 -3.22
C LEU A 56 3.76 9.04 -3.43
N ARG A 57 2.81 8.94 -4.35
CA ARG A 57 1.83 10.01 -4.56
C ARG A 57 1.03 10.28 -3.28
N LEU A 58 0.62 9.23 -2.58
CA LEU A 58 -0.09 9.39 -1.31
C LEU A 58 0.80 10.01 -0.24
N GLU A 59 2.06 9.60 -0.21
CA GLU A 59 3.04 10.17 0.73
C GLU A 59 3.16 11.69 0.52
N VAL A 60 3.27 12.10 -0.73
CA VAL A 60 3.37 13.53 -1.08
C VAL A 60 2.09 14.26 -0.74
N ILE A 61 0.94 13.65 -1.01
CA ILE A 61 -0.37 14.22 -0.65
C ILE A 61 -0.44 14.46 0.86
N GLY A 62 -0.02 13.46 1.66
CA GLY A 62 -0.03 13.60 3.11
C GLY A 62 0.86 14.73 3.57
N ARG A 63 2.04 14.87 2.96
CA ARG A 63 2.98 15.94 3.31
C ARG A 63 2.43 17.31 2.95
N SER A 64 1.67 17.43 1.89
CA SER A 64 1.13 18.71 1.44
C SER A 64 -0.01 19.22 2.30
N SER A 65 -0.62 18.38 3.10
CA SER A 65 -1.79 18.68 3.93
C SER A 65 -3.06 18.96 3.12
N ASP A 66 -3.02 18.81 1.82
CA ASP A 66 -4.20 18.91 0.96
C ASP A 66 -4.61 17.50 0.57
N LEU A 67 -5.61 16.96 1.25
CA LEU A 67 -6.04 15.58 1.08
C LEU A 67 -7.19 15.40 0.10
N THR A 68 -7.44 16.41 -0.72
CA THR A 68 -8.56 16.39 -1.69
C THR A 68 -8.52 15.16 -2.60
N GLN A 69 -7.33 14.77 -3.06
CA GLN A 69 -7.15 13.64 -3.96
C GLN A 69 -6.86 12.33 -3.25
N ALA A 70 -6.75 12.35 -1.92
CA ALA A 70 -6.27 11.19 -1.17
C ALA A 70 -7.18 9.96 -1.33
N ALA A 71 -8.50 10.14 -1.30
CA ALA A 71 -9.41 9.01 -1.42
C ALA A 71 -9.28 8.32 -2.78
N LEU A 72 -9.16 9.12 -3.85
CA LEU A 72 -9.02 8.58 -5.20
C LEU A 72 -7.71 7.82 -5.36
N VAL A 73 -6.61 8.42 -4.93
CA VAL A 73 -5.29 7.79 -5.03
C VAL A 73 -5.20 6.58 -4.11
N GLY A 74 -5.83 6.65 -2.94
CA GLY A 74 -5.89 5.52 -2.02
C GLY A 74 -6.62 4.32 -2.61
N ALA A 75 -7.73 4.56 -3.32
CA ALA A 75 -8.46 3.50 -4.00
C ALA A 75 -7.62 2.87 -5.11
N GLU A 76 -6.88 3.69 -5.84
CA GLU A 76 -5.95 3.24 -6.85
C GLU A 76 -4.89 2.31 -6.25
N LEU A 77 -4.31 2.73 -5.13
CA LEU A 77 -3.30 1.94 -4.42
C LEU A 77 -3.87 0.62 -3.95
N GLU A 78 -5.08 0.62 -3.41
CA GLU A 78 -5.72 -0.63 -2.97
C GLU A 78 -5.84 -1.65 -4.10
N ARG A 79 -6.23 -1.18 -5.28
CA ARG A 79 -6.34 -2.08 -6.44
C ARG A 79 -4.98 -2.64 -6.85
N GLU A 80 -3.96 -1.79 -6.84
CA GLU A 80 -2.61 -2.22 -7.24
C GLU A 80 -2.01 -3.19 -6.23
N VAL A 81 -2.24 -2.95 -4.95
CA VAL A 81 -1.78 -3.84 -3.89
C VAL A 81 -2.51 -5.18 -3.94
N ALA A 82 -3.82 -5.16 -4.22
CA ALA A 82 -4.59 -6.39 -4.37
C ALA A 82 -4.07 -7.21 -5.54
N HIS A 83 -3.73 -6.54 -6.65
CA HIS A 83 -3.17 -7.20 -7.81
C HIS A 83 -1.81 -7.84 -7.48
N LEU A 84 -0.97 -7.14 -6.77
CA LEU A 84 0.31 -7.68 -6.31
C LEU A 84 0.10 -8.89 -5.40
N GLY A 85 -0.84 -8.79 -4.45
CA GLY A 85 -1.15 -9.90 -3.56
C GLY A 85 -1.60 -11.13 -4.30
N HIS A 86 -2.42 -10.95 -5.34
CA HIS A 86 -2.87 -12.04 -6.19
C HIS A 86 -1.66 -12.71 -6.89
N ALA A 87 -0.77 -11.92 -7.45
CA ALA A 87 0.42 -12.44 -8.11
C ALA A 87 1.32 -13.21 -7.13
N LEU A 88 1.46 -12.71 -5.91
CA LEU A 88 2.27 -13.38 -4.90
C LEU A 88 1.64 -14.68 -4.42
N ALA A 89 0.31 -14.75 -4.35
CA ALA A 89 -0.38 -15.99 -3.99
C ALA A 89 -0.15 -17.06 -5.05
N VAL A 90 -0.20 -16.67 -6.33
CA VAL A 90 0.11 -17.59 -7.44
C VAL A 90 1.56 -18.05 -7.35
N PHE A 91 2.48 -17.13 -7.04
CA PHE A 91 3.89 -17.46 -6.89
C PHE A 91 4.12 -18.52 -5.80
N LYS A 92 3.35 -18.43 -4.70
CA LYS A 92 3.44 -19.40 -3.60
C LYS A 92 2.82 -20.76 -3.95
N GLY A 93 2.17 -20.86 -5.09
CA GLY A 93 1.49 -22.08 -5.48
C GLY A 93 0.14 -22.29 -4.81
N GLU A 94 -0.40 -21.25 -4.19
CA GLU A 94 -1.70 -21.32 -3.55
C GLU A 94 -2.82 -21.21 -4.60
N PRO A 95 -3.94 -21.94 -4.41
CA PRO A 95 -5.05 -21.79 -5.32
C PRO A 95 -5.61 -20.37 -5.25
N VAL A 96 -5.91 -19.82 -6.42
CA VAL A 96 -6.48 -18.49 -6.53
C VAL A 96 -7.93 -18.66 -6.94
N ALA A 97 -8.82 -18.24 -6.07
CA ALA A 97 -10.26 -18.37 -6.29
C ALA A 97 -10.78 -17.34 -7.27
#